data_631b65563fad8cadc6c8db66c473d55e
#
_entry.id   631b65563fad8cadc6c8db66c473d55e
#
_cell.length_a   1.000
_cell.length_b   1.000
_cell.length_c   1.000
_cell.angle_alpha   90.00
_cell.angle_beta   90.00
_cell.angle_gamma   90.00
#
_symmetry.space_group_name_H-M   'P 1'
#
loop_
_entity.id
_entity.type
_entity.pdbx_description
1 polymer ?
#
loop_
_entity_poly.entity_id
_entity_poly.type
_entity_poly.pdbx_seq_one_letter_code
_entity_poly.pdbx_strand_id
1 'polypeptide(L)'
;MDVDLGFDKERLGGFIKRVQDDPAAGGTVWTATTHWQHGFKSEATIRSHRVRMDEPAELGGSDTAPNMVEVVLGAYGCCLTTGFVANAGLLGIDLERVDISLAGDLDLQAFFGLKPPQEVSPGYTEVRATIRLTAPSASEEQLRNLYTSVVATSPVGAIIERPVKVVTELEAN
;
A
#
# COMPACT_ATOMS: atom_id res chain seq x y z
N MET A 1 2.52 -17.10 25.65
CA MET A 1 2.80 -18.06 24.57
C MET A 1 3.44 -17.28 23.44
N ASP A 2 4.44 -17.84 22.79
CA ASP A 2 5.03 -17.20 21.61
C ASP A 2 4.08 -17.44 20.42
N VAL A 3 3.54 -16.37 19.84
CA VAL A 3 2.58 -16.44 18.76
C VAL A 3 3.37 -16.47 17.45
N ASP A 4 3.18 -17.53 16.66
CA ASP A 4 3.77 -17.68 15.33
C ASP A 4 2.77 -17.21 14.26
N LEU A 5 3.04 -16.05 13.67
CA LEU A 5 2.25 -15.48 12.55
C LEU A 5 2.95 -15.64 11.19
N GLY A 6 3.92 -16.56 11.07
CA GLY A 6 4.56 -16.92 9.81
C GLY A 6 5.62 -15.94 9.31
N PHE A 7 6.16 -15.06 10.16
CA PHE A 7 7.27 -14.18 9.82
C PHE A 7 8.42 -14.25 10.86
N ASP A 8 9.62 -13.89 10.44
CA ASP A 8 10.83 -13.88 11.29
C ASP A 8 10.80 -12.69 12.27
N LYS A 9 10.20 -12.94 13.45
CA LYS A 9 10.04 -11.96 14.52
C LYS A 9 11.37 -11.48 15.10
N GLU A 10 12.36 -12.37 15.21
CA GLU A 10 13.68 -12.02 15.73
C GLU A 10 14.41 -11.07 14.79
N ARG A 11 14.36 -11.36 13.49
CA ARG A 11 14.96 -10.50 12.46
C ARG A 11 14.29 -9.13 12.43
N LEU A 12 12.96 -9.06 12.49
CA LEU A 12 12.22 -7.79 12.55
C LEU A 12 12.59 -7.01 13.81
N GLY A 13 12.58 -7.65 14.98
CA GLY A 13 12.95 -7.03 16.24
C GLY A 13 14.40 -6.51 16.25
N GLY A 14 15.32 -7.29 15.68
CA GLY A 14 16.71 -6.88 15.50
C GLY A 14 16.88 -5.66 14.58
N PHE A 15 16.05 -5.57 13.51
CA PHE A 15 16.04 -4.37 12.67
C PHE A 15 15.49 -3.16 13.39
N ILE A 16 14.37 -3.30 14.13
CA ILE A 16 13.80 -2.23 14.95
C ILE A 16 14.83 -1.71 15.96
N LYS A 17 15.49 -2.62 16.68
CA LYS A 17 16.54 -2.23 17.63
C LYS A 17 17.66 -1.46 16.95
N ARG A 18 18.14 -1.90 15.81
CA ARG A 18 19.19 -1.19 15.05
C ARG A 18 18.77 0.23 14.69
N VAL A 19 17.51 0.44 14.26
CA VAL A 19 16.97 1.79 13.96
C VAL A 19 16.83 2.63 15.23
N GLN A 20 16.50 2.02 16.37
CA GLN A 20 16.47 2.70 17.67
C GLN A 20 17.86 3.17 18.11
N ASP A 21 18.86 2.33 17.92
CA ASP A 21 20.26 2.62 18.29
C ASP A 21 20.92 3.62 17.31
N ASP A 22 20.55 3.55 16.02
CA ASP A 22 20.99 4.45 14.94
C ASP A 22 19.82 4.83 14.03
N PRO A 23 19.17 5.99 14.23
CA PRO A 23 18.06 6.45 13.42
C PRO A 23 18.36 6.55 11.90
N ALA A 24 19.63 6.74 11.51
CA ALA A 24 20.01 6.80 10.09
C ALA A 24 19.83 5.44 9.39
N ALA A 25 19.87 4.33 10.13
CA ALA A 25 19.60 2.99 9.59
C ALA A 25 18.15 2.80 9.12
N GLY A 26 17.23 3.70 9.51
CA GLY A 26 15.85 3.72 9.03
C GLY A 26 15.66 4.38 7.66
N GLY A 27 16.66 5.11 7.17
CA GLY A 27 16.63 5.75 5.85
C GLY A 27 16.79 4.73 4.72
N THR A 28 15.79 4.62 3.84
CA THR A 28 15.77 3.64 2.74
C THR A 28 15.38 4.27 1.42
N VAL A 29 15.91 3.73 0.30
CA VAL A 29 15.51 4.09 -1.05
C VAL A 29 14.89 2.86 -1.73
N TRP A 30 13.69 3.01 -2.25
CA TRP A 30 12.99 1.95 -2.98
C TRP A 30 12.87 2.36 -4.45
N THR A 31 13.08 1.41 -5.35
CA THR A 31 13.12 1.67 -6.79
C THR A 31 12.19 0.76 -7.54
N ALA A 32 11.63 1.26 -8.63
CA ALA A 32 10.91 0.50 -9.63
C ALA A 32 11.28 1.03 -11.02
N THR A 33 11.24 0.14 -12.00
CA THR A 33 11.39 0.50 -13.43
C THR A 33 10.17 -0.02 -14.15
N THR A 34 9.58 0.81 -15.03
CA THR A 34 8.40 0.41 -15.79
C THR A 34 8.72 0.37 -17.28
N HIS A 35 8.10 -0.57 -17.99
CA HIS A 35 8.22 -0.74 -19.43
C HIS A 35 6.84 -0.87 -20.06
N TRP A 36 6.58 -0.05 -21.08
CA TRP A 36 5.44 -0.21 -21.95
C TRP A 36 5.58 -1.47 -22.80
N GLN A 37 4.52 -2.27 -22.90
CA GLN A 37 4.55 -3.52 -23.67
C GLN A 37 3.76 -3.44 -24.97
N HIS A 38 2.56 -2.96 -24.95
CA HIS A 38 1.72 -2.65 -26.11
C HIS A 38 0.32 -2.24 -25.63
N GLY A 39 -0.39 -1.37 -26.39
CA GLY A 39 -1.68 -0.84 -25.95
C GLY A 39 -1.54 -0.12 -24.60
N PHE A 40 -2.37 -0.45 -23.61
CA PHE A 40 -2.24 0.08 -22.25
C PHE A 40 -1.46 -0.84 -21.31
N LYS A 41 -0.91 -1.93 -21.83
CA LYS A 41 -0.14 -2.89 -21.01
C LYS A 41 1.21 -2.34 -20.63
N SER A 42 1.51 -2.41 -19.35
CA SER A 42 2.81 -2.05 -18.78
C SER A 42 3.25 -3.10 -17.75
N GLU A 43 4.54 -3.18 -17.51
CA GLU A 43 5.14 -4.05 -16.51
C GLU A 43 6.10 -3.27 -15.65
N ALA A 44 5.90 -3.29 -14.34
CA ALA A 44 6.84 -2.75 -13.36
C ALA A 44 7.75 -3.88 -12.85
N THR A 45 9.06 -3.64 -12.88
CA THR A 45 10.08 -4.46 -12.22
C THR A 45 10.47 -3.80 -10.91
N ILE A 46 10.27 -4.52 -9.81
CA ILE A 46 10.57 -4.08 -8.44
C ILE A 46 11.47 -5.13 -7.82
N ARG A 47 12.76 -4.85 -7.67
CA ARG A 47 13.77 -5.86 -7.33
C ARG A 47 13.76 -7.03 -8.36
N SER A 48 13.46 -8.25 -7.92
CA SER A 48 13.30 -9.46 -8.76
C SER A 48 11.84 -9.76 -9.13
N HIS A 49 10.89 -8.93 -8.70
CA HIS A 49 9.45 -9.16 -8.89
C HIS A 49 8.92 -8.33 -10.07
N ARG A 50 7.88 -8.84 -10.71
CA ARG A 50 7.18 -8.17 -11.80
C ARG A 50 5.71 -8.00 -11.47
N VAL A 51 5.20 -6.80 -11.74
CA VAL A 51 3.79 -6.46 -11.58
C VAL A 51 3.28 -5.96 -12.93
N ARG A 52 2.30 -6.64 -13.47
CA ARG A 52 1.67 -6.26 -14.74
C ARG A 52 0.43 -5.44 -14.48
N MET A 53 0.19 -4.49 -15.36
CA MET A 53 -0.95 -3.59 -15.33
C MET A 53 -1.52 -3.43 -16.74
N ASP A 54 -2.83 -3.25 -16.82
CA ASP A 54 -3.59 -2.99 -18.06
C ASP A 54 -4.75 -2.06 -17.69
N GLU A 55 -5.53 -1.63 -18.65
CA GLU A 55 -6.78 -0.90 -18.42
C GLU A 55 -7.99 -1.79 -18.67
N PRO A 56 -9.14 -1.52 -18.02
CA PRO A 56 -10.41 -2.16 -18.33
C PRO A 56 -10.83 -1.96 -19.78
N ALA A 57 -11.64 -2.87 -20.29
CA ALA A 57 -12.12 -2.83 -21.68
C ALA A 57 -12.89 -1.53 -21.99
N GLU A 58 -13.65 -1.00 -21.03
CA GLU A 58 -14.40 0.25 -21.15
C GLU A 58 -13.51 1.46 -21.38
N LEU A 59 -12.25 1.40 -20.91
CA LEU A 59 -11.24 2.44 -21.13
C LEU A 59 -10.33 2.15 -22.33
N GLY A 60 -10.65 1.11 -23.12
CA GLY A 60 -9.89 0.73 -24.31
C GLY A 60 -8.73 -0.23 -24.03
N GLY A 61 -8.63 -0.77 -22.84
CA GLY A 61 -7.67 -1.80 -22.46
C GLY A 61 -8.07 -3.20 -22.91
N SER A 62 -7.31 -4.20 -22.47
CA SER A 62 -7.59 -5.61 -22.73
C SER A 62 -8.02 -6.37 -21.47
N ASP A 63 -8.08 -5.71 -20.32
CA ASP A 63 -8.49 -6.27 -19.02
C ASP A 63 -7.73 -7.56 -18.65
N THR A 64 -6.42 -7.57 -18.94
CA THR A 64 -5.57 -8.75 -18.67
C THR A 64 -4.82 -8.67 -17.33
N ALA A 65 -4.91 -7.52 -16.66
CA ALA A 65 -4.33 -7.25 -15.35
C ALA A 65 -5.09 -6.07 -14.70
N PRO A 66 -4.97 -5.86 -13.37
CA PRO A 66 -5.55 -4.69 -12.73
C PRO A 66 -4.94 -3.40 -13.26
N ASN A 67 -5.69 -2.30 -13.21
CA ASN A 67 -5.16 -1.00 -13.57
C ASN A 67 -4.31 -0.38 -12.43
N MET A 68 -3.63 0.72 -12.75
CA MET A 68 -2.66 1.33 -11.86
C MET A 68 -3.28 1.86 -10.56
N VAL A 69 -4.48 2.45 -10.63
CA VAL A 69 -5.15 2.99 -9.44
C VAL A 69 -5.74 1.87 -8.57
N GLU A 70 -6.20 0.76 -9.15
CA GLU A 70 -6.57 -0.44 -8.39
C GLU A 70 -5.38 -1.05 -7.65
N VAL A 71 -4.19 -1.07 -8.30
CA VAL A 71 -2.95 -1.53 -7.66
C VAL A 71 -2.57 -0.64 -6.48
N VAL A 72 -2.82 0.67 -6.52
CA VAL A 72 -2.62 1.57 -5.38
C VAL A 72 -3.51 1.18 -4.20
N LEU A 73 -4.80 0.87 -4.42
CA LEU A 73 -5.69 0.37 -3.37
C LEU A 73 -5.20 -0.97 -2.83
N GLY A 74 -4.85 -1.91 -3.72
CA GLY A 74 -4.29 -3.21 -3.36
C GLY A 74 -3.02 -3.07 -2.51
N ALA A 75 -2.10 -2.19 -2.91
CA ALA A 75 -0.87 -1.91 -2.17
C ALA A 75 -1.17 -1.35 -0.77
N TYR A 76 -2.17 -0.47 -0.64
CA TYR A 76 -2.60 0.05 0.66
C TYR A 76 -3.16 -1.05 1.56
N GLY A 77 -4.05 -1.90 1.05
CA GLY A 77 -4.58 -3.03 1.79
C GLY A 77 -3.48 -3.99 2.27
N CYS A 78 -2.55 -4.36 1.38
CA CYS A 78 -1.41 -5.21 1.73
C CYS A 78 -0.48 -4.56 2.76
N CYS A 79 -0.26 -3.24 2.67
CA CYS A 79 0.53 -2.49 3.64
C CYS A 79 -0.11 -2.53 5.05
N LEU A 80 -1.42 -2.30 5.14
CA LEU A 80 -2.16 -2.43 6.40
C LEU A 80 -2.11 -3.87 6.93
N THR A 81 -2.34 -4.88 6.09
CA THR A 81 -2.25 -6.30 6.48
C THR A 81 -0.89 -6.62 7.09
N THR A 82 0.21 -6.21 6.43
CA THR A 82 1.57 -6.39 6.96
C THR A 82 1.74 -5.68 8.30
N GLY A 83 1.20 -4.46 8.44
CA GLY A 83 1.22 -3.70 9.68
C GLY A 83 0.49 -4.44 10.82
N PHE A 84 -0.71 -4.97 10.56
CA PHE A 84 -1.48 -5.74 11.54
C PHE A 84 -0.73 -7.00 11.97
N VAL A 85 -0.24 -7.80 11.04
CA VAL A 85 0.49 -9.04 11.33
C VAL A 85 1.77 -8.75 12.11
N ALA A 86 2.57 -7.79 11.68
CA ALA A 86 3.84 -7.46 12.36
C ALA A 86 3.61 -6.95 13.79
N ASN A 87 2.69 -5.99 13.99
CA ASN A 87 2.42 -5.45 15.32
C ASN A 87 1.75 -6.46 16.24
N ALA A 88 0.79 -7.26 15.74
CA ALA A 88 0.16 -8.33 16.51
C ALA A 88 1.22 -9.34 17.01
N GLY A 89 2.11 -9.79 16.10
CA GLY A 89 3.18 -10.70 16.47
C GLY A 89 4.14 -10.13 17.53
N LEU A 90 4.52 -8.85 17.42
CA LEU A 90 5.38 -8.19 18.42
C LEU A 90 4.68 -8.00 19.77
N LEU A 91 3.36 -7.80 19.77
CA LEU A 91 2.54 -7.64 20.97
C LEU A 91 2.06 -8.97 21.56
N GLY A 92 2.33 -10.12 20.91
CA GLY A 92 1.85 -11.43 21.34
C GLY A 92 0.34 -11.63 21.19
N ILE A 93 -0.29 -10.90 20.25
CA ILE A 93 -1.70 -11.07 19.88
C ILE A 93 -1.81 -12.18 18.84
N ASP A 94 -2.57 -13.23 19.17
CA ASP A 94 -2.84 -14.34 18.26
C ASP A 94 -3.91 -13.93 17.23
N LEU A 95 -3.43 -13.48 16.06
CA LEU A 95 -4.24 -12.95 14.98
C LEU A 95 -4.55 -14.08 13.99
N GLU A 96 -5.81 -14.55 13.99
CA GLU A 96 -6.24 -15.64 13.11
C GLU A 96 -6.59 -15.15 11.68
N ARG A 97 -7.10 -13.92 11.57
CA ARG A 97 -7.56 -13.40 10.27
C ARG A 97 -7.47 -11.88 10.18
N VAL A 98 -7.07 -11.41 9.00
CA VAL A 98 -7.12 -10.00 8.59
C VAL A 98 -7.77 -9.92 7.21
N ASP A 99 -8.95 -9.31 7.13
CA ASP A 99 -9.60 -8.99 5.86
C ASP A 99 -9.71 -7.49 5.73
N ILE A 100 -9.30 -6.95 4.59
CA ILE A 100 -9.37 -5.52 4.30
C ILE A 100 -10.04 -5.33 2.94
N SER A 101 -11.16 -4.61 2.95
CA SER A 101 -11.85 -4.19 1.72
C SER A 101 -11.65 -2.70 1.56
N LEU A 102 -11.26 -2.27 0.35
CA LEU A 102 -11.04 -0.87 0.03
C LEU A 102 -11.93 -0.45 -1.14
N ALA A 103 -12.37 0.81 -1.10
CA ALA A 103 -13.03 1.49 -2.19
C ALA A 103 -12.47 2.91 -2.29
N GLY A 104 -12.24 3.37 -3.52
CA GLY A 104 -11.75 4.72 -3.79
C GLY A 104 -12.60 5.40 -4.85
N ASP A 105 -12.99 6.65 -4.59
CA ASP A 105 -13.74 7.46 -5.53
C ASP A 105 -12.78 8.26 -6.42
N LEU A 106 -12.96 8.17 -7.72
CA LEU A 106 -12.10 8.80 -8.72
C LEU A 106 -12.95 9.37 -9.85
N ASP A 107 -12.63 10.58 -10.29
CA ASP A 107 -13.27 11.23 -11.44
C ASP A 107 -12.27 11.30 -12.61
N LEU A 108 -12.60 10.68 -13.71
CA LEU A 108 -11.73 10.59 -14.89
C LEU A 108 -11.71 11.88 -15.74
N GLN A 109 -12.52 12.90 -15.43
CA GLN A 109 -12.59 14.13 -16.24
C GLN A 109 -11.22 14.83 -16.34
N ALA A 110 -10.45 14.90 -15.24
CA ALA A 110 -9.12 15.50 -15.28
C ALA A 110 -8.13 14.63 -16.03
N PHE A 111 -8.20 13.30 -15.89
CA PHE A 111 -7.35 12.36 -16.61
C PHE A 111 -7.54 12.48 -18.14
N PHE A 112 -8.77 12.62 -18.60
CA PHE A 112 -9.07 12.80 -20.02
C PHE A 112 -8.89 14.25 -20.53
N GLY A 113 -8.45 15.18 -19.68
CA GLY A 113 -8.29 16.60 -20.05
C GLY A 113 -9.60 17.33 -20.30
N LEU A 114 -10.74 16.81 -19.85
CA LEU A 114 -12.07 17.42 -19.95
C LEU A 114 -12.27 18.54 -18.92
N LYS A 115 -11.53 18.46 -17.82
CA LYS A 115 -11.47 19.47 -16.75
C LYS A 115 -10.03 19.69 -16.32
N PRO A 116 -9.65 20.93 -15.94
CA PRO A 116 -8.33 21.19 -15.42
C PRO A 116 -8.13 20.51 -14.05
N PRO A 117 -6.91 20.02 -13.73
CA PRO A 117 -6.62 19.33 -12.47
C PRO A 117 -6.88 20.17 -11.20
N GLN A 118 -7.02 21.49 -11.34
CA GLN A 118 -7.34 22.41 -10.26
C GLN A 118 -8.84 22.41 -9.91
N GLU A 119 -9.71 22.03 -10.84
CA GLU A 119 -11.16 21.92 -10.64
C GLU A 119 -11.56 20.51 -10.22
N VAL A 120 -10.94 19.48 -10.84
CA VAL A 120 -11.22 18.07 -10.59
C VAL A 120 -9.90 17.35 -10.36
N SER A 121 -9.75 16.70 -9.20
CA SER A 121 -8.55 15.90 -8.91
C SER A 121 -8.42 14.72 -9.89
N PRO A 122 -7.26 14.49 -10.50
CA PRO A 122 -7.04 13.30 -11.31
C PRO A 122 -6.80 12.02 -10.48
N GLY A 123 -6.62 12.14 -9.17
CA GLY A 123 -6.46 11.04 -8.24
C GLY A 123 -7.70 10.77 -7.41
N TYR A 124 -7.58 9.84 -6.47
CA TYR A 124 -8.67 9.55 -5.52
C TYR A 124 -9.06 10.80 -4.73
N THR A 125 -10.36 11.04 -4.61
CA THR A 125 -10.94 12.09 -3.78
C THR A 125 -11.29 11.59 -2.38
N GLU A 126 -11.61 10.30 -2.26
CA GLU A 126 -11.82 9.60 -0.99
C GLU A 126 -11.40 8.14 -1.13
N VAL A 127 -10.77 7.60 -0.09
CA VAL A 127 -10.47 6.16 0.03
C VAL A 127 -11.06 5.66 1.35
N ARG A 128 -11.92 4.65 1.26
CA ARG A 128 -12.58 4.00 2.40
C ARG A 128 -12.00 2.60 2.58
N ALA A 129 -11.56 2.27 3.80
CA ALA A 129 -11.08 0.95 4.16
C ALA A 129 -11.97 0.34 5.25
N THR A 130 -12.48 -0.86 5.00
CA THR A 130 -13.15 -1.69 6.02
C THR A 130 -12.21 -2.79 6.43
N ILE A 131 -11.81 -2.80 7.72
CA ILE A 131 -10.87 -3.75 8.30
C ILE A 131 -11.62 -4.68 9.24
N ARG A 132 -11.43 -5.98 9.05
CA ARG A 132 -11.98 -7.03 9.93
C ARG A 132 -10.82 -7.85 10.47
N LEU A 133 -10.69 -7.89 11.79
CA LEU A 133 -9.68 -8.64 12.52
C LEU A 133 -10.38 -9.77 13.31
N THR A 134 -9.80 -10.97 13.29
CA THR A 134 -10.20 -12.08 14.13
C THR A 134 -9.01 -12.45 15.02
N ALA A 135 -9.15 -12.24 16.32
CA ALA A 135 -8.17 -12.60 17.36
C ALA A 135 -8.94 -12.92 18.65
N PRO A 136 -9.45 -14.17 18.81
CA PRO A 136 -10.38 -14.52 19.89
C PRO A 136 -9.82 -14.34 21.30
N SER A 137 -8.49 -14.40 21.44
CA SER A 137 -7.79 -14.21 22.72
C SER A 137 -7.52 -12.76 23.08
N ALA A 138 -7.71 -11.81 22.14
CA ALA A 138 -7.45 -10.40 22.35
C ALA A 138 -8.68 -9.66 22.88
N SER A 139 -8.47 -8.70 23.78
CA SER A 139 -9.53 -7.79 24.21
C SER A 139 -9.87 -6.77 23.10
N GLU A 140 -11.06 -6.19 23.18
CA GLU A 140 -11.48 -5.11 22.28
C GLU A 140 -10.51 -3.91 22.34
N GLU A 141 -10.02 -3.58 23.51
CA GLU A 141 -9.05 -2.51 23.72
C GLU A 141 -7.72 -2.80 22.99
N GLN A 142 -7.21 -4.04 23.10
CA GLN A 142 -6.00 -4.44 22.38
C GLN A 142 -6.18 -4.32 20.86
N LEU A 143 -7.32 -4.75 20.32
CA LEU A 143 -7.62 -4.64 18.89
C LEU A 143 -7.77 -3.18 18.46
N ARG A 144 -8.39 -2.33 19.28
CA ARG A 144 -8.52 -0.88 19.01
C ARG A 144 -7.17 -0.18 18.99
N ASN A 145 -6.30 -0.50 19.96
CA ASN A 145 -4.95 0.05 20.01
C ASN A 145 -4.10 -0.41 18.83
N LEU A 146 -4.19 -1.69 18.48
CA LEU A 146 -3.54 -2.26 17.28
C LEU A 146 -4.01 -1.54 16.02
N TYR A 147 -5.31 -1.38 15.83
CA TYR A 147 -5.90 -0.65 14.70
C TYR A 147 -5.36 0.78 14.61
N THR A 148 -5.44 1.54 15.70
CA THR A 148 -4.99 2.95 15.72
C THR A 148 -3.53 3.08 15.37
N SER A 149 -2.67 2.21 15.94
CA SER A 149 -1.23 2.21 15.66
C SER A 149 -0.94 1.90 14.20
N VAL A 150 -1.54 0.83 13.65
CA VAL A 150 -1.26 0.38 12.28
C VAL A 150 -1.72 1.38 11.24
N VAL A 151 -2.92 1.95 11.40
CA VAL A 151 -3.44 2.95 10.46
C VAL A 151 -2.57 4.21 10.49
N ALA A 152 -2.20 4.70 11.67
CA ALA A 152 -1.38 5.91 11.82
C ALA A 152 0.06 5.76 11.29
N THR A 153 0.59 4.54 11.23
CA THR A 153 1.98 4.28 10.83
C THR A 153 2.13 3.62 9.46
N SER A 154 1.04 3.48 8.70
CA SER A 154 1.07 2.90 7.34
C SER A 154 1.83 3.79 6.37
N PRO A 155 2.97 3.35 5.77
CA PRO A 155 3.68 4.16 4.78
C PRO A 155 2.85 4.46 3.54
N VAL A 156 2.09 3.48 3.03
CA VAL A 156 1.23 3.68 1.85
C VAL A 156 0.03 4.56 2.21
N GLY A 157 -0.55 4.41 3.41
CA GLY A 157 -1.56 5.34 3.92
C GLY A 157 -1.04 6.79 3.94
N ALA A 158 0.16 7.00 4.47
CA ALA A 158 0.78 8.32 4.52
C ALA A 158 1.02 8.92 3.11
N ILE A 159 1.37 8.10 2.10
CA ILE A 159 1.53 8.56 0.70
C ILE A 159 0.18 8.99 0.11
N ILE A 160 -0.92 8.29 0.44
CA ILE A 160 -2.27 8.62 -0.06
C ILE A 160 -2.81 9.89 0.63
N GLU A 161 -2.59 10.04 1.94
CA GLU A 161 -3.15 11.14 2.73
C GLU A 161 -2.38 12.45 2.63
N ARG A 162 -1.08 12.39 2.30
CA ARG A 162 -0.19 13.55 2.37
C ARG A 162 0.48 13.81 1.03
N PRO A 163 0.67 15.09 0.63
CA PRO A 163 1.39 15.40 -0.58
C PRO A 163 2.86 14.96 -0.47
N VAL A 164 3.33 14.22 -1.48
CA VAL A 164 4.72 13.83 -1.64
C VAL A 164 5.35 14.71 -2.73
N LYS A 165 6.56 15.21 -2.51
CA LYS A 165 7.30 15.96 -3.54
C LYS A 165 7.67 15.00 -4.67
N VAL A 166 7.12 15.22 -5.85
CA VAL A 166 7.47 14.50 -7.07
C VAL A 166 8.38 15.37 -7.93
N VAL A 167 9.47 14.79 -8.39
CA VAL A 167 10.40 15.43 -9.35
C VAL A 167 10.48 14.56 -10.59
N THR A 168 10.25 15.13 -11.75
CA THR A 168 10.28 14.44 -13.04
C THR A 168 11.30 15.11 -13.97
N GLU A 169 12.00 14.30 -14.77
CA GLU A 169 12.92 14.74 -15.80
C GLU A 169 12.57 14.01 -17.12
N LEU A 170 12.61 14.70 -18.24
CA LEU A 170 12.39 14.14 -19.57
C LEU A 170 13.72 14.02 -20.30
N GLU A 171 14.09 12.79 -20.64
CA GLU A 171 15.15 12.50 -21.61
C GLU A 171 14.47 12.17 -22.95
N ALA A 172 14.64 13.04 -23.95
CA ALA A 172 14.09 12.86 -25.30
C ALA A 172 15.22 12.73 -26.32
N ASN A 173 15.07 11.80 -27.27
CA ASN A 173 15.99 11.57 -28.38
C ASN A 173 15.43 12.18 -29.67
#